data_68f5309c37bab8e6bb8a9434a2a23056
#
_entry.id   68f5309c37bab8e6bb8a9434a2a23056
#
_cell.length_a   1.000
_cell.length_b   1.000
_cell.length_c   1.000
_cell.angle_alpha   90.00
_cell.angle_beta   90.00
_cell.angle_gamma   90.00
#
_symmetry.space_group_name_H-M   'P 1'
#
loop_
_entity.id
_entity.type
_entity.pdbx_description
1 polymer ?
#
loop_
_entity_poly.entity_id
_entity_poly.type
_entity_poly.pdbx_seq_one_letter_code
_entity_poly.pdbx_strand_id
1 'polypeptide(L)'
;KKTILFTCLTALLAACSGKSAVTAPDETTVQPVNLILDTDLGPDYDDVGAMALMHALADSGQVNILAVVSSNKDEHVVPCIEVLNTYFNRPDIPVGAPKSEGGVSLTTWHKTKWTEELPARYPHKTAKTSDASDAVKVYRRILSTQPDSSVVVCTIGFFTNLKDLLLSGGDEYSPLSGCDLVAKKVKRVVSMAGLFPEEGI
;
A
#
# COMPACT_ATOMS: atom_id res chain seq x y z
N LYS A 1 -60.64 -56.31 30.32
CA LYS A 1 -59.96 -57.57 30.52
C LYS A 1 -58.50 -57.35 30.14
N LYS A 2 -57.72 -57.25 31.22
CA LYS A 2 -56.25 -57.43 31.31
C LYS A 2 -55.37 -56.70 30.28
N THR A 3 -55.08 -55.49 30.62
CA THR A 3 -53.93 -54.69 30.20
C THR A 3 -52.69 -55.28 30.89
N ILE A 4 -51.70 -55.70 30.13
CA ILE A 4 -50.39 -56.06 30.62
C ILE A 4 -49.41 -54.95 30.20
N LEU A 5 -48.90 -54.38 31.21
CA LEU A 5 -47.81 -53.41 31.31
C LEU A 5 -46.52 -54.02 30.72
N PHE A 6 -45.91 -53.35 29.71
CA PHE A 6 -44.57 -53.65 29.31
C PHE A 6 -43.73 -52.38 29.50
N THR A 7 -43.35 -52.19 30.76
CA THR A 7 -42.23 -51.32 31.13
C THR A 7 -41.00 -52.20 31.21
N CYS A 8 -40.09 -52.06 30.27
CA CYS A 8 -38.72 -52.50 30.48
C CYS A 8 -37.75 -51.79 29.59
N LEU A 9 -36.91 -51.02 30.17
CA LEU A 9 -35.46 -51.13 30.08
C LEU A 9 -34.85 -50.65 28.74
N THR A 10 -34.74 -49.33 28.59
CA THR A 10 -33.73 -48.72 27.71
C THR A 10 -32.97 -47.63 28.47
N ALA A 11 -32.36 -48.01 29.58
CA ALA A 11 -31.31 -47.21 30.19
C ALA A 11 -30.01 -48.01 30.04
N LEU A 12 -28.96 -47.34 29.63
CA LEU A 12 -27.57 -47.70 29.44
C LEU A 12 -27.12 -47.92 27.98
N LEU A 13 -26.92 -46.85 27.26
CA LEU A 13 -25.84 -46.71 26.27
C LEU A 13 -25.59 -45.19 26.02
N ALA A 14 -25.36 -44.44 27.06
CA ALA A 14 -24.88 -43.05 26.98
C ALA A 14 -23.52 -42.99 27.68
N ALA A 15 -22.52 -43.62 27.09
CA ALA A 15 -21.14 -43.50 27.56
C ALA A 15 -20.21 -43.47 26.33
N CYS A 16 -19.36 -42.46 26.30
CA CYS A 16 -18.18 -42.33 25.44
C CYS A 16 -18.42 -42.01 23.96
N SER A 17 -18.87 -40.81 23.70
CA SER A 17 -18.48 -40.08 22.49
C SER A 17 -17.94 -38.73 22.91
N GLY A 18 -16.85 -38.72 23.63
CA GLY A 18 -15.98 -37.56 23.78
C GLY A 18 -15.37 -37.24 22.39
N LYS A 19 -16.10 -36.61 21.50
CA LYS A 19 -15.51 -35.90 20.39
C LYS A 19 -14.76 -34.73 21.01
N SER A 20 -13.46 -34.87 21.25
CA SER A 20 -12.57 -33.72 21.33
C SER A 20 -12.80 -32.92 20.04
N ALA A 21 -13.51 -31.81 20.18
CA ALA A 21 -13.53 -30.81 19.12
C ALA A 21 -12.07 -30.37 18.97
N VAL A 22 -11.41 -30.84 17.93
CA VAL A 22 -10.20 -30.21 17.44
C VAL A 22 -10.66 -28.83 17.02
N THR A 23 -10.49 -27.84 17.92
CA THR A 23 -10.59 -26.44 17.54
C THR A 23 -9.59 -26.26 16.42
N ALA A 24 -10.10 -25.96 15.21
CA ALA A 24 -9.27 -25.48 14.13
C ALA A 24 -8.39 -24.34 14.69
N PRO A 25 -7.12 -24.26 14.32
CA PRO A 25 -6.29 -23.15 14.77
C PRO A 25 -7.04 -21.87 14.44
N ASP A 26 -7.17 -21.01 15.45
CA ASP A 26 -7.72 -19.67 15.31
C ASP A 26 -7.02 -19.03 14.11
N GLU A 27 -7.74 -18.82 13.01
CA GLU A 27 -7.23 -18.03 11.90
C GLU A 27 -7.03 -16.63 12.49
N THR A 28 -5.82 -16.37 12.96
CA THR A 28 -5.41 -15.04 13.36
C THR A 28 -5.66 -14.16 12.14
N THR A 29 -6.75 -13.42 12.17
CA THR A 29 -7.10 -12.47 11.11
C THR A 29 -5.96 -11.46 11.04
N VAL A 30 -5.05 -11.69 10.10
CA VAL A 30 -3.93 -10.77 9.83
C VAL A 30 -4.56 -9.46 9.39
N GLN A 31 -4.39 -8.42 10.20
CA GLN A 31 -4.92 -7.10 9.85
C GLN A 31 -4.16 -6.58 8.63
N PRO A 32 -4.88 -6.03 7.62
CA PRO A 32 -4.24 -5.48 6.44
C PRO A 32 -3.22 -4.41 6.79
N VAL A 33 -2.10 -4.41 6.09
CA VAL A 33 -1.07 -3.38 6.21
C VAL A 33 -1.54 -2.10 5.51
N ASN A 34 -1.62 -1.00 6.22
CA ASN A 34 -1.87 0.31 5.64
C ASN A 34 -0.59 0.81 4.94
N LEU A 35 -0.58 0.88 3.63
CA LEU A 35 0.61 1.10 2.81
C LEU A 35 0.54 2.40 2.02
N ILE A 36 1.60 3.19 2.08
CA ILE A 36 1.92 4.22 1.09
C ILE A 36 3.14 3.74 0.31
N LEU A 37 3.01 3.70 -1.02
CA LEU A 37 4.12 3.42 -1.93
C LEU A 37 4.70 4.75 -2.43
N ASP A 38 6.03 4.91 -2.31
CA ASP A 38 6.81 6.01 -2.90
C ASP A 38 7.75 5.43 -3.96
N THR A 39 7.57 5.83 -5.22
CA THR A 39 8.11 5.18 -6.41
C THR A 39 8.75 6.20 -7.34
N ASP A 40 9.81 5.86 -8.05
CA ASP A 40 10.35 6.66 -9.15
C ASP A 40 10.01 6.08 -10.53
N LEU A 41 8.88 5.37 -10.60
CA LEU A 41 8.38 4.72 -11.81
C LEU A 41 8.78 5.45 -13.08
N GLY A 42 9.36 4.73 -14.03
CA GLY A 42 9.70 5.28 -15.34
C GLY A 42 10.99 4.77 -15.98
N PRO A 43 12.14 4.75 -15.29
CA PRO A 43 13.39 4.30 -15.93
C PRO A 43 13.32 2.85 -16.44
N ASP A 44 12.84 1.94 -15.62
CA ASP A 44 12.71 0.49 -15.87
C ASP A 44 11.36 -0.06 -15.41
N TYR A 45 11.25 -1.37 -15.14
CA TYR A 45 9.98 -2.04 -14.92
C TYR A 45 9.78 -2.58 -13.50
N ASP A 46 10.72 -2.45 -12.61
CA ASP A 46 10.64 -2.99 -11.24
C ASP A 46 9.53 -2.33 -10.43
N ASP A 47 9.33 -1.03 -10.58
CA ASP A 47 8.20 -0.29 -9.99
C ASP A 47 6.85 -0.84 -10.47
N VAL A 48 6.73 -1.20 -11.75
CA VAL A 48 5.52 -1.83 -12.29
C VAL A 48 5.27 -3.17 -11.62
N GLY A 49 6.32 -3.95 -11.42
CA GLY A 49 6.26 -5.22 -10.69
C GLY A 49 5.84 -5.01 -9.22
N ALA A 50 6.41 -4.00 -8.56
CA ALA A 50 6.06 -3.65 -7.18
C ALA A 50 4.59 -3.21 -7.06
N MET A 51 4.10 -2.38 -7.99
CA MET A 51 2.69 -1.98 -8.05
C MET A 51 1.78 -3.19 -8.29
N ALA A 52 2.12 -4.08 -9.22
CA ALA A 52 1.33 -5.29 -9.47
C ALA A 52 1.24 -6.18 -8.21
N LEU A 53 2.36 -6.39 -7.52
CA LEU A 53 2.39 -7.12 -6.25
C LEU A 53 1.54 -6.45 -5.17
N MET A 54 1.67 -5.14 -5.00
CA MET A 54 0.89 -4.36 -4.05
C MET A 54 -0.62 -4.53 -4.28
N HIS A 55 -1.06 -4.44 -5.54
CA HIS A 55 -2.46 -4.63 -5.91
C HIS A 55 -2.94 -6.08 -5.67
N ALA A 56 -2.12 -7.08 -5.98
CA ALA A 56 -2.44 -8.49 -5.70
C ALA A 56 -2.57 -8.76 -4.18
N LEU A 57 -1.71 -8.17 -3.36
CA LEU A 57 -1.82 -8.24 -1.90
C LEU A 57 -3.08 -7.52 -1.39
N ALA A 58 -3.48 -6.43 -2.04
CA ALA A 58 -4.72 -5.74 -1.71
C ALA A 58 -5.96 -6.57 -2.11
N ASP A 59 -5.92 -7.30 -3.23
CA ASP A 59 -7.00 -8.22 -3.65
C ASP A 59 -7.18 -9.37 -2.66
N SER A 60 -6.09 -9.82 -2.04
CA SER A 60 -6.11 -10.87 -1.00
C SER A 60 -6.40 -10.34 0.41
N GLY A 61 -6.69 -9.04 0.57
CA GLY A 61 -7.00 -8.43 1.85
C GLY A 61 -5.80 -8.24 2.80
N GLN A 62 -4.57 -8.36 2.30
CA GLN A 62 -3.36 -8.22 3.10
C GLN A 62 -2.85 -6.78 3.18
N VAL A 63 -3.23 -5.93 2.23
CA VAL A 63 -2.80 -4.53 2.14
C VAL A 63 -3.99 -3.61 1.89
N ASN A 64 -4.02 -2.49 2.60
CA ASN A 64 -4.82 -1.31 2.28
C ASN A 64 -3.91 -0.29 1.61
N ILE A 65 -4.09 -0.05 0.33
CA ILE A 65 -3.31 0.95 -0.41
C ILE A 65 -3.87 2.33 -0.07
N LEU A 66 -3.12 3.12 0.66
CA LEU A 66 -3.54 4.46 1.08
C LEU A 66 -3.22 5.54 0.05
N ALA A 67 -2.08 5.42 -0.62
CA ALA A 67 -1.64 6.33 -1.66
C ALA A 67 -0.47 5.73 -2.45
N VAL A 68 -0.25 6.25 -3.67
CA VAL A 68 0.98 6.09 -4.43
C VAL A 68 1.53 7.48 -4.71
N VAL A 69 2.77 7.75 -4.32
CA VAL A 69 3.43 9.02 -4.60
C VAL A 69 4.64 8.80 -5.50
N SER A 70 4.81 9.68 -6.47
CA SER A 70 5.99 9.66 -7.33
C SER A 70 7.10 10.49 -6.72
N SER A 71 8.35 10.02 -6.78
CA SER A 71 9.55 10.81 -6.57
C SER A 71 10.22 11.23 -7.88
N ASN A 72 9.65 10.79 -9.01
CA ASN A 72 10.05 11.18 -10.36
C ASN A 72 9.12 12.27 -10.91
N LYS A 73 9.71 13.35 -11.47
CA LYS A 73 8.98 14.51 -12.04
C LYS A 73 8.75 14.41 -13.55
N ASP A 74 9.17 13.34 -14.21
CA ASP A 74 8.87 13.18 -15.64
C ASP A 74 7.38 13.30 -15.90
N GLU A 75 7.00 14.04 -16.93
CA GLU A 75 5.62 14.48 -17.18
C GLU A 75 4.61 13.34 -17.38
N HIS A 76 5.07 12.15 -17.69
CA HIS A 76 4.23 10.99 -17.98
C HIS A 76 4.05 10.03 -16.78
N VAL A 77 4.79 10.23 -15.69
CA VAL A 77 4.85 9.26 -14.59
C VAL A 77 3.53 9.17 -13.83
N VAL A 78 2.97 10.29 -13.38
CA VAL A 78 1.68 10.25 -12.67
C VAL A 78 0.55 9.75 -13.57
N PRO A 79 0.38 10.21 -14.81
CA PRO A 79 -0.56 9.59 -15.74
C PRO A 79 -0.38 8.07 -15.87
N CYS A 80 0.85 7.58 -15.92
CA CYS A 80 1.15 6.16 -16.03
C CYS A 80 0.79 5.40 -14.73
N ILE A 81 1.07 5.95 -13.55
CA ILE A 81 0.63 5.39 -12.26
C ILE A 81 -0.91 5.27 -12.21
N GLU A 82 -1.61 6.30 -12.66
CA GLU A 82 -3.08 6.30 -12.70
C GLU A 82 -3.64 5.25 -13.67
N VAL A 83 -2.98 5.05 -14.83
CA VAL A 83 -3.33 3.96 -15.76
C VAL A 83 -3.17 2.60 -15.06
N LEU A 84 -2.06 2.37 -14.35
CA LEU A 84 -1.82 1.11 -13.62
C LEU A 84 -2.86 0.92 -12.50
N ASN A 85 -3.14 1.94 -11.69
CA ASN A 85 -4.18 1.87 -10.68
C ASN A 85 -5.55 1.54 -11.27
N THR A 86 -5.87 2.13 -12.42
CA THR A 86 -7.14 1.89 -13.14
C THR A 86 -7.19 0.45 -13.68
N TYR A 87 -6.10 -0.06 -14.22
CA TYR A 87 -5.99 -1.44 -14.69
C TYR A 87 -6.31 -2.45 -13.58
N PHE A 88 -5.87 -2.17 -12.35
CA PHE A 88 -6.16 -2.99 -11.17
C PHE A 88 -7.48 -2.62 -10.46
N ASN A 89 -8.40 -1.94 -11.15
CA ASN A 89 -9.72 -1.53 -10.63
C ASN A 89 -9.67 -0.62 -9.39
N ARG A 90 -8.63 0.20 -9.25
CA ARG A 90 -8.47 1.17 -8.13
C ARG A 90 -8.11 2.58 -8.63
N PRO A 91 -8.95 3.19 -9.50
CA PRO A 91 -8.65 4.50 -10.09
C PRO A 91 -8.67 5.65 -9.08
N ASP A 92 -9.17 5.41 -7.86
CA ASP A 92 -9.35 6.46 -6.84
C ASP A 92 -8.24 6.49 -5.79
N ILE A 93 -7.21 5.65 -5.94
CA ILE A 93 -6.02 5.75 -5.08
C ILE A 93 -5.40 7.14 -5.25
N PRO A 94 -5.20 7.89 -4.13
CA PRO A 94 -4.55 9.18 -4.19
C PRO A 94 -3.15 9.08 -4.78
N VAL A 95 -2.83 9.96 -5.75
CA VAL A 95 -1.50 10.05 -6.36
C VAL A 95 -0.94 11.44 -6.12
N GLY A 96 0.35 11.52 -5.81
CA GLY A 96 1.09 12.75 -5.62
C GLY A 96 2.41 12.76 -6.36
N ALA A 97 2.94 13.98 -6.60
CA ALA A 97 4.23 14.17 -7.25
C ALA A 97 5.04 15.28 -6.55
N PRO A 98 6.38 15.27 -6.66
CA PRO A 98 7.21 16.29 -6.04
C PRO A 98 6.96 17.66 -6.69
N LYS A 99 6.88 18.69 -5.86
CA LYS A 99 6.80 20.10 -6.28
C LYS A 99 8.07 20.87 -5.99
N SER A 100 8.99 20.28 -5.21
CA SER A 100 10.25 20.93 -4.85
C SER A 100 11.23 20.97 -6.01
N GLU A 101 12.19 21.90 -5.94
CA GLU A 101 13.35 21.98 -6.83
C GLU A 101 14.20 20.68 -6.79
N GLY A 102 14.23 20.00 -5.63
CA GLY A 102 15.03 18.81 -5.38
C GLY A 102 14.51 17.51 -6.01
N GLY A 103 13.33 17.53 -6.65
CA GLY A 103 12.81 16.32 -7.31
C GLY A 103 13.64 15.94 -8.54
N VAL A 104 13.76 14.65 -8.80
CA VAL A 104 14.48 14.08 -9.95
C VAL A 104 13.53 13.90 -11.11
N SER A 105 14.02 14.06 -12.35
CA SER A 105 13.27 13.76 -13.58
C SER A 105 14.04 12.74 -14.40
N LEU A 106 13.48 11.55 -14.51
CA LEU A 106 14.04 10.45 -15.28
C LEU A 106 13.03 9.91 -16.28
N THR A 107 13.44 9.85 -17.54
CA THR A 107 12.64 9.18 -18.58
C THR A 107 12.97 7.71 -18.63
N THR A 108 12.11 6.91 -19.28
CA THR A 108 12.39 5.50 -19.51
C THR A 108 13.65 5.30 -20.36
N TRP A 109 14.46 4.29 -19.97
CA TRP A 109 15.68 3.89 -20.70
C TRP A 109 15.39 3.10 -21.96
N HIS A 110 14.20 2.55 -22.07
CA HIS A 110 13.83 1.72 -23.22
C HIS A 110 13.58 2.57 -24.47
N LYS A 111 13.78 1.98 -25.63
CA LYS A 111 13.46 2.64 -26.91
C LYS A 111 11.98 2.94 -27.02
N THR A 112 11.14 2.01 -26.60
CA THR A 112 9.71 2.24 -26.45
C THR A 112 9.47 3.08 -25.21
N LYS A 113 8.92 4.25 -25.40
CA LYS A 113 8.59 5.18 -24.32
C LYS A 113 7.29 4.76 -23.65
N TRP A 114 7.33 3.65 -22.94
CA TRP A 114 6.15 3.01 -22.35
C TRP A 114 5.41 3.91 -21.37
N THR A 115 6.13 4.78 -20.63
CA THR A 115 5.51 5.77 -19.74
C THR A 115 4.73 6.85 -20.50
N GLU A 116 5.07 7.11 -21.76
CA GLU A 116 4.32 8.00 -22.65
C GLU A 116 3.20 7.23 -23.37
N GLU A 117 3.48 6.00 -23.83
CA GLU A 117 2.53 5.22 -24.62
C GLU A 117 1.32 4.74 -23.83
N LEU A 118 1.50 4.37 -22.56
CA LEU A 118 0.39 3.89 -21.74
C LEU A 118 -0.67 4.98 -21.50
N PRO A 119 -0.33 6.19 -21.03
CA PRO A 119 -1.32 7.26 -20.90
C PRO A 119 -1.94 7.67 -22.23
N ALA A 120 -1.18 7.62 -23.33
CA ALA A 120 -1.74 7.95 -24.66
C ALA A 120 -2.84 6.97 -25.13
N ARG A 121 -2.90 5.76 -24.54
CA ARG A 121 -3.83 4.69 -24.95
C ARG A 121 -4.91 4.36 -23.94
N TYR A 122 -4.68 4.66 -22.67
CA TYR A 122 -5.53 4.20 -21.57
C TYR A 122 -6.00 5.37 -20.70
N PRO A 123 -7.18 5.26 -20.05
CA PRO A 123 -7.72 6.35 -19.26
C PRO A 123 -6.90 6.63 -18.01
N HIS A 124 -6.72 7.89 -17.72
CA HIS A 124 -6.12 8.45 -16.52
C HIS A 124 -6.80 9.80 -16.21
N LYS A 125 -6.57 10.36 -15.02
CA LYS A 125 -7.23 11.60 -14.56
C LYS A 125 -6.35 12.83 -14.77
N THR A 126 -5.07 12.71 -14.45
CA THR A 126 -4.11 13.81 -14.46
C THR A 126 -3.43 13.88 -15.82
N ALA A 127 -3.46 15.06 -16.47
CA ALA A 127 -2.90 15.19 -17.82
C ALA A 127 -1.38 15.02 -17.86
N LYS A 128 -0.69 15.50 -16.82
CA LYS A 128 0.77 15.42 -16.68
C LYS A 128 1.18 15.47 -15.20
N THR A 129 2.37 14.99 -14.90
CA THR A 129 2.89 14.88 -13.51
C THR A 129 2.90 16.22 -12.78
N SER A 130 3.22 17.31 -13.48
CA SER A 130 3.22 18.65 -12.89
C SER A 130 1.83 19.14 -12.45
N ASP A 131 0.74 18.56 -12.98
CA ASP A 131 -0.64 18.90 -12.59
C ASP A 131 -1.12 18.09 -11.36
N ALA A 132 -0.39 17.05 -10.96
CA ALA A 132 -0.74 16.21 -9.83
C ALA A 132 -0.70 16.98 -8.49
N SER A 133 -1.31 16.42 -7.47
CA SER A 133 -1.19 16.93 -6.10
C SER A 133 0.26 16.88 -5.61
N ASP A 134 0.62 17.82 -4.73
CA ASP A 134 1.92 17.78 -4.04
C ASP A 134 2.06 16.49 -3.21
N ALA A 135 3.15 15.75 -3.40
CA ALA A 135 3.43 14.51 -2.68
C ALA A 135 3.44 14.71 -1.15
N VAL A 136 4.02 15.81 -0.66
CA VAL A 136 4.04 16.12 0.77
C VAL A 136 2.62 16.34 1.29
N LYS A 137 1.78 17.06 0.55
CA LYS A 137 0.37 17.26 0.91
C LYS A 137 -0.40 15.95 0.91
N VAL A 138 -0.16 15.05 -0.06
CA VAL A 138 -0.77 13.72 -0.07
C VAL A 138 -0.35 12.92 1.16
N TYR A 139 0.94 12.87 1.48
CA TYR A 139 1.44 12.23 2.69
C TYR A 139 0.77 12.78 3.95
N ARG A 140 0.78 14.10 4.13
CA ARG A 140 0.26 14.74 5.35
C ARG A 140 -1.23 14.50 5.51
N ARG A 141 -2.01 14.65 4.43
CA ARG A 141 -3.45 14.38 4.43
C ARG A 141 -3.76 12.94 4.81
N ILE A 142 -3.06 11.97 4.21
CA ILE A 142 -3.27 10.55 4.49
C ILE A 142 -2.86 10.22 5.91
N LEU A 143 -1.65 10.58 6.33
CA LEU A 143 -1.13 10.27 7.66
C LEU A 143 -2.01 10.86 8.77
N SER A 144 -2.51 12.08 8.60
CA SER A 144 -3.34 12.74 9.63
C SER A 144 -4.59 11.95 10.00
N THR A 145 -5.16 11.20 9.06
CA THR A 145 -6.40 10.44 9.24
C THR A 145 -6.19 9.01 9.75
N GLN A 146 -4.94 8.52 9.75
CA GLN A 146 -4.66 7.15 10.17
C GLN A 146 -4.49 7.02 11.70
N PRO A 147 -4.74 5.84 12.27
CA PRO A 147 -4.36 5.54 13.65
C PRO A 147 -2.86 5.73 13.88
N ASP A 148 -2.47 5.99 15.12
CA ASP A 148 -1.07 6.13 15.47
C ASP A 148 -0.31 4.81 15.23
N SER A 149 0.92 4.90 14.76
CA SER A 149 1.82 3.75 14.52
C SER A 149 1.20 2.65 13.64
N SER A 150 0.41 3.04 12.62
CA SER A 150 -0.34 2.08 11.78
C SER A 150 0.09 2.04 10.32
N VAL A 151 0.83 3.05 9.84
CA VAL A 151 1.17 3.16 8.42
C VAL A 151 2.56 2.60 8.14
N VAL A 152 2.68 1.83 7.08
CA VAL A 152 3.96 1.44 6.47
C VAL A 152 4.19 2.31 5.24
N VAL A 153 5.35 2.92 5.17
CA VAL A 153 5.83 3.61 3.96
C VAL A 153 6.84 2.70 3.27
N CYS A 154 6.57 2.30 2.05
CA CYS A 154 7.51 1.59 1.20
C CYS A 154 8.04 2.56 0.16
N THR A 155 9.35 2.85 0.18
CA THR A 155 10.00 3.71 -0.79
C THR A 155 10.98 2.91 -1.63
N ILE A 156 10.75 2.91 -2.93
CA ILE A 156 11.54 2.20 -3.94
C ILE A 156 12.16 3.17 -4.96
N GLY A 157 11.97 4.47 -4.72
CA GLY A 157 12.53 5.56 -5.53
C GLY A 157 13.42 6.50 -4.71
N PHE A 158 13.46 7.77 -5.09
CA PHE A 158 14.29 8.79 -4.44
C PHE A 158 13.68 9.25 -3.11
N PHE A 159 14.53 9.58 -2.13
CA PHE A 159 14.10 10.08 -0.82
C PHE A 159 13.63 11.55 -0.82
N THR A 160 13.48 12.19 -1.97
CA THR A 160 13.13 13.61 -2.06
C THR A 160 11.81 13.93 -1.38
N ASN A 161 10.77 13.13 -1.61
CA ASN A 161 9.46 13.31 -0.97
C ASN A 161 9.53 13.13 0.55
N LEU A 162 10.25 12.10 1.02
CA LEU A 162 10.42 11.85 2.47
C LEU A 162 11.22 12.96 3.14
N LYS A 163 12.28 13.46 2.48
CA LYS A 163 13.03 14.63 2.97
C LYS A 163 12.11 15.82 3.12
N ASP A 164 11.34 16.15 2.08
CA ASP A 164 10.48 17.33 2.07
C ASP A 164 9.32 17.17 3.07
N LEU A 165 8.79 15.95 3.24
CA LEU A 165 7.82 15.63 4.29
C LEU A 165 8.40 15.89 5.68
N LEU A 166 9.59 15.39 5.98
CA LEU A 166 10.22 15.56 7.30
C LEU A 166 10.53 17.03 7.60
N LEU A 167 10.86 17.83 6.59
CA LEU A 167 11.13 19.26 6.73
C LEU A 167 9.87 20.12 6.77
N SER A 168 8.69 19.56 6.48
CA SER A 168 7.44 20.32 6.42
C SER A 168 6.98 20.78 7.79
N GLY A 169 6.40 21.98 7.84
CA GLY A 169 5.72 22.50 9.02
C GLY A 169 4.29 21.96 9.18
N GLY A 170 3.56 22.45 10.19
CA GLY A 170 2.13 22.21 10.32
C GLY A 170 1.34 22.86 9.17
N ASP A 171 0.21 22.26 8.80
CA ASP A 171 -0.66 22.70 7.73
C ASP A 171 -2.15 22.45 8.04
N GLU A 172 -3.01 22.61 7.02
CA GLU A 172 -4.46 22.38 7.12
C GLU A 172 -4.85 20.95 7.50
N TYR A 173 -3.98 19.94 7.28
CA TYR A 173 -4.23 18.55 7.61
C TYR A 173 -3.78 18.18 9.02
N SER A 174 -2.71 18.80 9.50
CA SER A 174 -2.16 18.52 10.83
C SER A 174 -1.32 19.69 11.35
N PRO A 175 -1.49 20.10 12.62
CA PRO A 175 -0.64 21.10 13.23
C PRO A 175 0.79 20.58 13.54
N LEU A 176 1.02 19.28 13.45
CA LEU A 176 2.32 18.67 13.72
C LEU A 176 3.33 18.99 12.62
N SER A 177 4.60 19.13 13.01
CA SER A 177 5.70 19.11 12.03
C SER A 177 5.70 17.79 11.26
N GLY A 178 6.34 17.74 10.09
CA GLY A 178 6.47 16.49 9.33
C GLY A 178 7.18 15.39 10.13
N CYS A 179 8.24 15.75 10.87
CA CYS A 179 8.92 14.79 11.76
C CYS A 179 7.99 14.23 12.82
N ASP A 180 7.22 15.07 13.51
CA ASP A 180 6.31 14.64 14.57
C ASP A 180 5.15 13.83 14.01
N LEU A 181 4.63 14.20 12.83
CA LEU A 181 3.56 13.49 12.16
C LEU A 181 4.02 12.09 11.74
N VAL A 182 5.20 11.96 11.13
CA VAL A 182 5.80 10.69 10.76
C VAL A 182 6.07 9.84 11.99
N ALA A 183 6.73 10.40 13.02
CA ALA A 183 7.00 9.68 14.27
C ALA A 183 5.74 9.14 14.94
N LYS A 184 4.63 9.89 14.85
CA LYS A 184 3.36 9.49 15.43
C LYS A 184 2.62 8.43 14.62
N LYS A 185 2.60 8.55 13.29
CA LYS A 185 1.69 7.79 12.42
C LYS A 185 2.34 6.60 11.71
N VAL A 186 3.64 6.71 11.41
CA VAL A 186 4.34 5.69 10.66
C VAL A 186 4.87 4.61 11.60
N LYS A 187 4.46 3.38 11.35
CA LYS A 187 4.93 2.18 12.06
C LYS A 187 6.29 1.73 11.57
N ARG A 188 6.52 1.86 10.26
CA ARG A 188 7.75 1.38 9.61
C ARG A 188 7.96 2.09 8.28
N VAL A 189 9.23 2.36 7.97
CA VAL A 189 9.70 2.71 6.63
C VAL A 189 10.49 1.51 6.10
N VAL A 190 10.15 1.06 4.89
CA VAL A 190 10.88 0.04 4.15
C VAL A 190 11.45 0.72 2.91
N SER A 191 12.76 0.64 2.73
CA SER A 191 13.44 1.37 1.66
C SER A 191 14.30 0.45 0.81
N MET A 192 14.21 0.62 -0.50
CA MET A 192 15.20 0.12 -1.43
C MET A 192 16.36 1.12 -1.43
N ALA A 193 17.34 0.89 -0.58
CA ALA A 193 18.47 1.80 -0.39
C ALA A 193 19.66 1.06 0.21
N GLY A 194 20.85 1.58 -0.06
CA GLY A 194 22.10 1.11 0.50
C GLY A 194 23.15 0.82 -0.57
N LEU A 195 24.40 0.99 -0.19
CA LEU A 195 25.55 0.53 -0.95
C LEU A 195 26.16 -0.65 -0.20
N PHE A 196 26.19 -1.80 -0.84
CA PHE A 196 26.86 -2.98 -0.31
C PHE A 196 28.23 -3.08 -0.98
N PRO A 197 29.35 -3.09 -0.22
CA PRO A 197 30.66 -3.29 -0.81
C PRO A 197 30.72 -4.68 -1.46
N GLU A 198 31.36 -4.77 -2.63
CA GLU A 198 31.51 -6.04 -3.37
C GLU A 198 32.36 -7.08 -2.62
N GLU A 199 33.13 -6.65 -1.63
CA GLU A 199 33.93 -7.52 -0.78
C GLU A 199 33.10 -8.06 0.38
N GLY A 200 32.55 -9.24 0.20
CA GLY A 200 31.88 -9.96 1.30
C GLY A 200 30.57 -10.66 0.99
N ILE A 201 30.30 -10.93 -0.28
CA ILE A 201 29.23 -11.87 -0.69
C ILE A 201 29.86 -13.21 -1.08
#